data_3cfa00315595f122bb8a9985f7276de5
#
_entry.id   3cfa00315595f122bb8a9985f7276de5
#
_cell.length_a   1.000
_cell.length_b   1.000
_cell.length_c   1.000
_cell.angle_alpha   90.00
_cell.angle_beta   90.00
_cell.angle_gamma   90.00
#
_symmetry.space_group_name_H-M   'P 1'
#
loop_
_entity.id
_entity.type
_entity.pdbx_description
1 polymer ?
#
loop_
_entity_poly.entity_id
_entity_poly.type
_entity_poly.pdbx_seq_one_letter_code
_entity_poly.pdbx_strand_id
1 'polypeptide(L)'
;MAEPLRERYGKLLSAVGHAARAHRHQVRKDGQTPYVAHVFRVCLIARHVFGIDDPEVLTTAMLHDTIEDTTTDWDDLSESFGPLVAHGVGMLSKDSRLPEVERERVYMAVLAEAPEAVVVCKLADMFDNLIDSRSLSAEKRRKTLAKTAGYLSCLKPALTALTRGPFGIVEQLLSEESKSEPAA
;
A
#
# COMPACT_ATOMS: atom_id res chain seq x y z
N MET A 1 17.33 13.61 24.06
CA MET A 1 16.02 14.27 24.23
C MET A 1 15.09 13.69 23.16
N ALA A 2 13.82 13.44 23.49
CA ALA A 2 12.86 12.98 22.48
C ALA A 2 12.65 14.09 21.43
N GLU A 3 12.54 13.70 20.16
CA GLU A 3 12.22 14.62 19.06
C GLU A 3 10.87 15.31 19.35
N PRO A 4 10.73 16.64 19.08
CA PRO A 4 9.47 17.34 19.27
C PRO A 4 8.35 16.69 18.48
N LEU A 5 7.15 16.52 19.08
CA LEU A 5 6.01 15.87 18.44
C LEU A 5 5.65 16.49 17.09
N ARG A 6 5.78 17.81 16.94
CA ARG A 6 5.53 18.50 15.67
C ARG A 6 6.50 18.06 14.56
N GLU A 7 7.76 17.84 14.88
CA GLU A 7 8.75 17.35 13.91
C GLU A 7 8.47 15.90 13.58
N ARG A 8 8.24 15.07 14.59
CA ARG A 8 7.96 13.65 14.46
C ARG A 8 6.72 13.33 13.61
N TYR A 9 5.62 14.04 13.79
CA TYR A 9 4.34 13.77 13.13
C TYR A 9 3.95 14.79 12.07
N GLY A 10 4.67 15.90 11.94
CA GLY A 10 4.32 17.00 11.03
C GLY A 10 4.26 16.56 9.57
N LYS A 11 5.20 15.73 9.12
CA LYS A 11 5.21 15.15 7.76
C LYS A 11 3.98 14.27 7.52
N LEU A 12 3.66 13.36 8.45
CA LEU A 12 2.50 12.50 8.34
C LEU A 12 1.19 13.30 8.24
N LEU A 13 1.01 14.31 9.09
CA LEU A 13 -0.18 15.17 9.04
C LEU A 13 -0.26 15.98 7.74
N SER A 14 0.88 16.45 7.23
CA SER A 14 0.95 17.12 5.92
C SER A 14 0.62 16.15 4.77
N ALA A 15 1.05 14.89 4.85
CA ALA A 15 0.77 13.85 3.87
C ALA A 15 -0.73 13.56 3.74
N VAL A 16 -1.48 13.61 4.86
CA VAL A 16 -2.95 13.49 4.84
C VAL A 16 -3.58 14.53 3.92
N GLY A 17 -3.18 15.80 4.05
CA GLY A 17 -3.67 16.88 3.21
C GLY A 17 -3.22 16.75 1.75
N HIS A 18 -1.99 16.30 1.51
CA HIS A 18 -1.46 16.06 0.17
C HIS A 18 -2.24 14.95 -0.54
N ALA A 19 -2.39 13.78 0.09
CA ALA A 19 -3.15 12.65 -0.46
C ALA A 19 -4.61 13.02 -0.77
N ALA A 20 -5.25 13.78 0.14
CA ALA A 20 -6.63 14.23 -0.07
C ALA A 20 -6.78 15.15 -1.29
N ARG A 21 -5.80 16.02 -1.54
CA ARG A 21 -5.81 16.89 -2.75
C ARG A 21 -5.46 16.11 -4.02
N ALA A 22 -4.46 15.22 -3.94
CA ALA A 22 -4.00 14.43 -5.08
C ALA A 22 -5.12 13.52 -5.63
N HIS A 23 -5.83 12.82 -4.73
CA HIS A 23 -6.90 11.88 -5.08
C HIS A 23 -8.30 12.49 -5.10
N ARG A 24 -8.46 13.83 -5.06
CA ARG A 24 -9.75 14.53 -4.86
C ARG A 24 -10.85 14.20 -5.88
N HIS A 25 -10.50 13.70 -7.07
CA HIS A 25 -11.45 13.36 -8.13
C HIS A 25 -11.58 11.87 -8.38
N GLN A 26 -10.95 11.06 -7.55
CA GLN A 26 -10.94 9.61 -7.70
C GLN A 26 -11.89 8.95 -6.71
N VAL A 27 -12.52 7.86 -7.16
CA VAL A 27 -13.36 7.01 -6.32
C VAL A 27 -12.87 5.57 -6.37
N ARG A 28 -13.16 4.79 -5.33
CA ARG A 28 -12.91 3.36 -5.28
C ARG A 28 -13.76 2.60 -6.30
N LYS A 29 -13.48 1.31 -6.48
CA LYS A 29 -14.14 0.43 -7.46
C LYS A 29 -15.65 0.26 -7.24
N ASP A 30 -16.17 0.69 -6.08
CA ASP A 30 -17.61 0.78 -5.76
C ASP A 30 -18.31 1.98 -6.42
N GLY A 31 -17.54 2.91 -6.99
CA GLY A 31 -18.03 4.11 -7.67
C GLY A 31 -18.57 5.22 -6.73
N GLN A 32 -18.43 5.09 -5.43
CA GLN A 32 -18.99 6.00 -4.44
C GLN A 32 -17.95 6.48 -3.41
N THR A 33 -17.14 5.59 -2.87
CA THR A 33 -16.17 5.91 -1.83
C THR A 33 -15.02 6.73 -2.39
N PRO A 34 -14.71 7.93 -1.87
CA PRO A 34 -13.54 8.69 -2.28
C PRO A 34 -12.24 7.85 -2.16
N TYR A 35 -11.37 7.90 -3.18
CA TYR A 35 -10.16 7.08 -3.20
C TYR A 35 -9.26 7.29 -1.98
N VAL A 36 -9.21 8.53 -1.48
CA VAL A 36 -8.42 8.91 -0.30
C VAL A 36 -8.76 8.06 0.94
N ALA A 37 -9.96 7.49 1.03
CA ALA A 37 -10.34 6.57 2.10
C ALA A 37 -9.47 5.31 2.11
N HIS A 38 -9.02 4.82 0.92
CA HIS A 38 -8.10 3.71 0.79
C HIS A 38 -6.74 4.03 1.42
N VAL A 39 -6.10 5.11 1.01
CA VAL A 39 -4.76 5.45 1.53
C VAL A 39 -4.80 5.75 3.04
N PHE A 40 -5.91 6.30 3.56
CA PHE A 40 -6.11 6.45 5.00
C PHE A 40 -6.21 5.09 5.70
N ARG A 41 -7.01 4.15 5.17
CA ARG A 41 -7.13 2.81 5.73
C ARG A 41 -5.79 2.08 5.69
N VAL A 42 -5.01 2.19 4.61
CA VAL A 42 -3.67 1.60 4.51
C VAL A 42 -2.75 2.12 5.63
N CYS A 43 -2.75 3.43 5.88
CA CYS A 43 -2.00 4.02 6.99
C CYS A 43 -2.51 3.51 8.36
N LEU A 44 -3.83 3.44 8.57
CA LEU A 44 -4.44 2.93 9.81
C LEU A 44 -4.14 1.43 10.03
N ILE A 45 -4.15 0.62 8.97
CA ILE A 45 -3.77 -0.80 9.02
C ILE A 45 -2.32 -0.94 9.44
N ALA A 46 -1.39 -0.20 8.80
CA ALA A 46 0.01 -0.20 9.19
C ALA A 46 0.16 0.17 10.68
N ARG A 47 -0.54 1.21 11.14
CA ARG A 47 -0.45 1.70 12.52
C ARG A 47 -1.09 0.76 13.54
N HIS A 48 -2.33 0.33 13.33
CA HIS A 48 -3.15 -0.32 14.36
C HIS A 48 -3.25 -1.83 14.22
N VAL A 49 -3.11 -2.37 13.01
CA VAL A 49 -3.14 -3.82 12.78
C VAL A 49 -1.73 -4.40 12.81
N PHE A 50 -0.76 -3.71 12.21
CA PHE A 50 0.63 -4.17 12.15
C PHE A 50 1.51 -3.60 13.27
N GLY A 51 1.03 -2.61 14.02
CA GLY A 51 1.76 -2.03 15.16
C GLY A 51 2.92 -1.11 14.79
N ILE A 52 2.95 -0.59 13.57
CA ILE A 52 4.01 0.31 13.10
C ILE A 52 3.84 1.70 13.70
N ASP A 53 4.89 2.22 14.34
CA ASP A 53 4.91 3.56 14.96
C ASP A 53 5.95 4.51 14.31
N ASP A 54 6.57 4.08 13.22
CA ASP A 54 7.51 4.89 12.46
C ASP A 54 6.76 5.89 11.57
N PRO A 55 6.90 7.22 11.81
CA PRO A 55 6.21 8.23 11.02
C PRO A 55 6.57 8.23 9.54
N GLU A 56 7.79 7.83 9.16
CA GLU A 56 8.19 7.77 7.74
C GLU A 56 7.51 6.62 7.02
N VAL A 57 7.38 5.46 7.67
CA VAL A 57 6.61 4.33 7.14
C VAL A 57 5.14 4.70 6.99
N LEU A 58 4.55 5.34 8.00
CA LEU A 58 3.16 5.79 7.97
C LEU A 58 2.92 6.87 6.90
N THR A 59 3.89 7.77 6.71
CA THR A 59 3.84 8.79 5.64
C THR A 59 3.92 8.13 4.26
N THR A 60 4.80 7.14 4.09
CA THR A 60 4.89 6.35 2.85
C THR A 60 3.57 5.61 2.58
N ALA A 61 2.98 4.97 3.60
CA ALA A 61 1.69 4.31 3.49
C ALA A 61 0.56 5.28 3.07
N MET A 62 0.56 6.50 3.62
CA MET A 62 -0.42 7.55 3.27
C MET A 62 -0.29 8.03 1.82
N LEU A 63 0.92 7.98 1.25
CA LEU A 63 1.23 8.53 -0.08
C LEU A 63 1.45 7.44 -1.14
N HIS A 64 1.31 6.15 -0.80
CA HIS A 64 1.81 5.03 -1.60
C HIS A 64 1.33 4.99 -3.06
N ASP A 65 0.13 5.48 -3.34
CA ASP A 65 -0.48 5.50 -4.68
C ASP A 65 -0.36 6.85 -5.39
N THR A 66 0.25 7.88 -4.78
CA THR A 66 0.24 9.23 -5.36
C THR A 66 1.04 9.32 -6.66
N ILE A 67 2.19 8.66 -6.78
CA ILE A 67 2.98 8.63 -8.04
C ILE A 67 2.28 7.78 -9.10
N GLU A 68 1.69 6.63 -8.74
CA GLU A 68 1.05 5.73 -9.71
C GLU A 68 -0.24 6.32 -10.28
N ASP A 69 -1.06 6.95 -9.43
CA ASP A 69 -2.45 7.27 -9.75
C ASP A 69 -2.75 8.76 -9.89
N THR A 70 -1.77 9.65 -9.71
CA THR A 70 -1.97 11.10 -9.78
C THR A 70 -0.88 11.80 -10.62
N THR A 71 -0.89 13.12 -10.62
CA THR A 71 0.15 13.95 -11.27
C THR A 71 1.34 14.22 -10.36
N THR A 72 1.34 13.73 -9.13
CA THR A 72 2.46 13.87 -8.20
C THR A 72 3.65 13.06 -8.70
N ASP A 73 4.82 13.64 -8.72
CA ASP A 73 6.04 12.94 -9.09
C ASP A 73 6.99 12.72 -7.91
N TRP A 74 8.15 12.11 -8.17
CA TRP A 74 9.16 11.83 -7.17
C TRP A 74 9.76 13.12 -6.57
N ASP A 75 9.97 14.16 -7.40
CA ASP A 75 10.58 15.42 -6.98
C ASP A 75 9.63 16.15 -6.01
N ASP A 76 8.33 16.20 -6.32
CA ASP A 76 7.28 16.75 -5.45
C ASP A 76 7.30 16.12 -4.05
N LEU A 77 7.39 14.77 -4.00
CA LEU A 77 7.43 14.04 -2.74
C LEU A 77 8.75 14.21 -2.02
N SER A 78 9.87 14.22 -2.73
CA SER A 78 11.19 14.41 -2.15
C SER A 78 11.35 15.78 -1.49
N GLU A 79 10.83 16.84 -2.13
CA GLU A 79 10.84 18.19 -1.58
C GLU A 79 9.93 18.32 -0.36
N SER A 80 8.72 17.76 -0.43
CA SER A 80 7.71 17.93 0.63
C SER A 80 7.88 16.98 1.82
N PHE A 81 8.34 15.75 1.58
CA PHE A 81 8.35 14.67 2.60
C PHE A 81 9.73 14.01 2.80
N GLY A 82 10.68 14.37 1.96
CA GLY A 82 12.05 13.85 2.01
C GLY A 82 12.29 12.63 1.11
N PRO A 83 13.57 12.36 0.76
CA PRO A 83 13.93 11.37 -0.24
C PRO A 83 13.60 9.92 0.18
N LEU A 84 13.57 9.60 1.48
CA LEU A 84 13.21 8.25 1.97
C LEU A 84 11.75 7.92 1.65
N VAL A 85 10.83 8.85 1.93
CA VAL A 85 9.40 8.70 1.61
C VAL A 85 9.20 8.64 0.09
N ALA A 86 9.80 9.56 -0.67
CA ALA A 86 9.70 9.59 -2.12
C ALA A 86 10.20 8.28 -2.77
N HIS A 87 11.34 7.74 -2.27
CA HIS A 87 11.87 6.47 -2.72
C HIS A 87 10.92 5.30 -2.40
N GLY A 88 10.39 5.25 -1.17
CA GLY A 88 9.43 4.24 -0.74
C GLY A 88 8.18 4.23 -1.62
N VAL A 89 7.59 5.41 -1.89
CA VAL A 89 6.43 5.55 -2.79
C VAL A 89 6.79 5.15 -4.22
N GLY A 90 7.96 5.56 -4.72
CA GLY A 90 8.44 5.16 -6.05
C GLY A 90 8.55 3.64 -6.22
N MET A 91 9.05 2.92 -5.19
CA MET A 91 9.10 1.45 -5.21
C MET A 91 7.72 0.78 -5.15
N LEU A 92 6.70 1.46 -4.62
CA LEU A 92 5.32 0.98 -4.57
C LEU A 92 4.56 1.28 -5.87
N SER A 93 5.07 2.17 -6.71
CA SER A 93 4.44 2.63 -7.96
C SER A 93 4.87 1.75 -9.14
N LYS A 94 3.91 1.38 -9.96
CA LYS A 94 4.15 0.60 -11.17
C LYS A 94 4.29 1.52 -12.38
N ASP A 95 5.17 1.18 -13.31
CA ASP A 95 5.32 1.90 -14.56
C ASP A 95 4.15 1.60 -15.52
N SER A 96 3.17 2.49 -15.56
CA SER A 96 1.98 2.37 -16.41
C SER A 96 2.27 2.37 -17.94
N ARG A 97 3.49 2.75 -18.35
CA ARG A 97 3.94 2.73 -19.75
C ARG A 97 4.25 1.31 -20.25
N LEU A 98 4.49 0.37 -19.32
CA LEU A 98 4.77 -1.03 -19.65
C LEU A 98 3.46 -1.82 -19.85
N PRO A 99 3.45 -2.82 -20.77
CA PRO A 99 2.38 -3.80 -20.86
C PRO A 99 2.15 -4.50 -19.51
N GLU A 100 0.90 -4.88 -19.21
CA GLU A 100 0.51 -5.38 -17.88
C GLU A 100 1.40 -6.52 -17.36
N VAL A 101 1.68 -7.52 -18.20
CA VAL A 101 2.50 -8.68 -17.81
C VAL A 101 3.93 -8.26 -17.45
N GLU A 102 4.54 -7.41 -18.27
CA GLU A 102 5.89 -6.92 -18.04
C GLU A 102 5.93 -6.00 -16.81
N ARG A 103 4.95 -5.14 -16.66
CA ARG A 103 4.79 -4.24 -15.52
C ARG A 103 4.73 -5.01 -14.19
N GLU A 104 3.91 -6.07 -14.13
CA GLU A 104 3.83 -6.90 -12.92
C GLU A 104 5.14 -7.66 -12.66
N ARG A 105 5.81 -8.15 -13.71
CA ARG A 105 7.11 -8.83 -13.58
C ARG A 105 8.18 -7.91 -13.00
N VAL A 106 8.29 -6.68 -13.54
CA VAL A 106 9.24 -5.67 -13.06
C VAL A 106 8.92 -5.28 -11.62
N TYR A 107 7.64 -5.03 -11.32
CA TYR A 107 7.19 -4.66 -10.00
C TYR A 107 7.49 -5.73 -8.93
N MET A 108 7.25 -7.01 -9.26
CA MET A 108 7.60 -8.11 -8.35
C MET A 108 9.09 -8.19 -8.09
N ALA A 109 9.94 -7.94 -9.09
CA ALA A 109 11.40 -7.92 -8.88
C ALA A 109 11.81 -6.77 -7.95
N VAL A 110 11.20 -5.59 -8.07
CA VAL A 110 11.42 -4.47 -7.14
C VAL A 110 10.97 -4.83 -5.72
N LEU A 111 9.80 -5.43 -5.56
CA LEU A 111 9.28 -5.82 -4.25
C LEU A 111 10.12 -6.89 -3.55
N ALA A 112 10.71 -7.83 -4.31
CA ALA A 112 11.53 -8.90 -3.74
C ALA A 112 12.79 -8.37 -3.02
N GLU A 113 13.27 -7.19 -3.41
CA GLU A 113 14.46 -6.54 -2.85
C GLU A 113 14.11 -5.27 -2.05
N ALA A 114 12.81 -5.03 -1.82
CA ALA A 114 12.35 -3.80 -1.19
C ALA A 114 12.72 -3.73 0.30
N PRO A 115 13.03 -2.53 0.82
CA PRO A 115 13.19 -2.31 2.26
C PRO A 115 11.94 -2.68 3.06
N GLU A 116 12.12 -3.06 4.33
CA GLU A 116 11.03 -3.45 5.24
C GLU A 116 9.86 -2.45 5.27
N ALA A 117 10.15 -1.15 5.26
CA ALA A 117 9.16 -0.07 5.22
C ALA A 117 8.22 -0.19 4.01
N VAL A 118 8.78 -0.45 2.83
CA VAL A 118 8.02 -0.64 1.59
C VAL A 118 7.19 -1.93 1.64
N VAL A 119 7.78 -3.01 2.15
CA VAL A 119 7.07 -4.30 2.32
C VAL A 119 5.89 -4.15 3.26
N VAL A 120 6.05 -3.44 4.39
CA VAL A 120 4.95 -3.16 5.34
C VAL A 120 3.82 -2.38 4.65
N CYS A 121 4.14 -1.32 3.91
CA CYS A 121 3.15 -0.54 3.17
C CYS A 121 2.42 -1.41 2.14
N LYS A 122 3.15 -2.27 1.40
CA LYS A 122 2.54 -3.20 0.44
C LYS A 122 1.62 -4.21 1.10
N LEU A 123 2.00 -4.76 2.25
CA LEU A 123 1.15 -5.68 3.01
C LEU A 123 -0.12 -4.97 3.51
N ALA A 124 -0.03 -3.71 3.94
CA ALA A 124 -1.19 -2.93 4.36
C ALA A 124 -2.14 -2.60 3.20
N ASP A 125 -1.60 -2.25 2.02
CA ASP A 125 -2.37 -2.11 0.79
C ASP A 125 -3.09 -3.40 0.40
N MET A 126 -2.39 -4.54 0.45
CA MET A 126 -2.98 -5.85 0.17
C MET A 126 -4.11 -6.20 1.14
N PHE A 127 -3.93 -5.91 2.43
CA PHE A 127 -4.95 -6.11 3.46
C PHE A 127 -6.22 -5.32 3.14
N ASP A 128 -6.09 -4.02 2.86
CA ASP A 128 -7.24 -3.15 2.52
C ASP A 128 -7.94 -3.63 1.23
N ASN A 129 -7.18 -3.98 0.20
CA ASN A 129 -7.73 -4.48 -1.05
C ASN A 129 -8.44 -5.83 -0.90
N LEU A 130 -8.01 -6.71 0.01
CA LEU A 130 -8.72 -7.95 0.34
C LEU A 130 -10.08 -7.66 0.98
N ILE A 131 -10.13 -6.78 1.97
CA ILE A 131 -11.39 -6.36 2.62
C ILE A 131 -12.35 -5.74 1.60
N ASP A 132 -11.89 -4.81 0.77
CA ASP A 132 -12.70 -4.15 -0.27
C ASP A 132 -13.19 -5.13 -1.34
N SER A 133 -12.48 -6.24 -1.56
CA SER A 133 -12.80 -7.21 -2.61
C SER A 133 -14.20 -7.85 -2.45
N ARG A 134 -14.75 -7.86 -1.25
CA ARG A 134 -16.11 -8.38 -0.97
C ARG A 134 -17.20 -7.60 -1.70
N SER A 135 -16.98 -6.33 -2.01
CA SER A 135 -17.92 -5.48 -2.74
C SER A 135 -17.81 -5.61 -4.26
N LEU A 136 -16.81 -6.34 -4.76
CA LEU A 136 -16.52 -6.48 -6.19
C LEU A 136 -17.31 -7.63 -6.84
N SER A 137 -17.41 -7.60 -8.18
CA SER A 137 -17.88 -8.77 -8.93
C SER A 137 -16.97 -9.98 -8.68
N ALA A 138 -17.52 -11.20 -8.80
CA ALA A 138 -16.77 -12.44 -8.58
C ALA A 138 -15.48 -12.51 -9.41
N GLU A 139 -15.49 -12.05 -10.67
CA GLU A 139 -14.29 -12.00 -11.51
C GLU A 139 -13.21 -11.07 -10.94
N LYS A 140 -13.59 -9.83 -10.59
CA LYS A 140 -12.66 -8.84 -10.02
C LYS A 140 -12.10 -9.32 -8.67
N ARG A 141 -12.96 -9.93 -7.86
CA ARG A 141 -12.54 -10.53 -6.59
C ARG A 141 -11.51 -11.62 -6.80
N ARG A 142 -11.77 -12.61 -7.67
CA ARG A 142 -10.79 -13.67 -8.00
C ARG A 142 -9.44 -13.08 -8.46
N LYS A 143 -9.45 -12.07 -9.30
CA LYS A 143 -8.22 -11.38 -9.73
C LYS A 143 -7.48 -10.75 -8.54
N THR A 144 -8.19 -10.13 -7.60
CA THR A 144 -7.59 -9.54 -6.38
C THR A 144 -6.94 -10.62 -5.51
N LEU A 145 -7.66 -11.73 -5.24
CA LEU A 145 -7.13 -12.86 -4.45
C LEU A 145 -5.88 -13.48 -5.10
N ALA A 146 -5.93 -13.77 -6.41
CA ALA A 146 -4.81 -14.34 -7.15
C ALA A 146 -3.58 -13.41 -7.15
N LYS A 147 -3.80 -12.11 -7.34
CA LYS A 147 -2.73 -11.11 -7.32
C LYS A 147 -2.08 -11.00 -5.94
N THR A 148 -2.89 -10.99 -4.87
CA THR A 148 -2.39 -11.01 -3.50
C THR A 148 -1.57 -12.27 -3.21
N ALA A 149 -2.03 -13.45 -3.62
CA ALA A 149 -1.26 -14.69 -3.49
C ALA A 149 0.11 -14.63 -4.20
N GLY A 150 0.14 -14.04 -5.40
CA GLY A 150 1.38 -13.84 -6.15
C GLY A 150 2.37 -12.93 -5.42
N TYR A 151 1.91 -11.81 -4.86
CA TYR A 151 2.77 -10.91 -4.08
C TYR A 151 3.26 -11.55 -2.79
N LEU A 152 2.41 -12.26 -2.04
CA LEU A 152 2.85 -13.01 -0.86
C LEU A 152 3.92 -14.03 -1.20
N SER A 153 3.76 -14.77 -2.30
CA SER A 153 4.77 -15.72 -2.76
C SER A 153 6.11 -15.03 -3.08
N CYS A 154 6.07 -13.85 -3.67
CA CYS A 154 7.25 -13.04 -3.98
C CYS A 154 7.95 -12.54 -2.71
N LEU A 155 7.21 -12.05 -1.72
CA LEU A 155 7.75 -11.47 -0.48
C LEU A 155 8.26 -12.51 0.52
N LYS A 156 7.73 -13.74 0.47
CA LYS A 156 7.99 -14.79 1.47
C LYS A 156 9.48 -15.11 1.71
N PRO A 157 10.36 -15.15 0.69
CA PRO A 157 11.77 -15.45 0.89
C PRO A 157 12.56 -14.37 1.66
N ALA A 158 12.10 -13.11 1.62
CA ALA A 158 12.80 -11.94 2.17
C ALA A 158 12.20 -11.43 3.49
N LEU A 159 11.36 -12.22 4.18
CA LEU A 159 10.71 -11.79 5.43
C LEU A 159 11.70 -11.59 6.56
N THR A 160 11.60 -10.43 7.19
CA THR A 160 12.37 -10.02 8.36
C THR A 160 11.57 -10.12 9.66
N ALA A 161 12.16 -9.76 10.78
CA ALA A 161 11.46 -9.70 12.06
C ALA A 161 10.27 -8.71 12.02
N LEU A 162 10.42 -7.57 11.33
CA LEU A 162 9.38 -6.54 11.23
C LEU A 162 8.23 -6.98 10.30
N THR A 163 8.53 -7.63 9.19
CA THR A 163 7.55 -7.93 8.15
C THR A 163 6.83 -9.27 8.33
N ARG A 164 7.38 -10.19 9.13
CA ARG A 164 6.83 -11.53 9.35
C ARG A 164 5.43 -11.52 9.98
N GLY A 165 5.20 -10.68 11.00
CA GLY A 165 3.90 -10.54 11.65
C GLY A 165 2.82 -10.02 10.68
N PRO A 166 3.04 -8.83 10.05
CA PRO A 166 2.17 -8.30 8.99
C PRO A 166 1.88 -9.29 7.86
N PHE A 167 2.91 -10.00 7.38
CA PHE A 167 2.76 -11.03 6.35
C PHE A 167 1.80 -12.15 6.77
N GLY A 168 1.97 -12.71 7.99
CA GLY A 168 1.10 -13.76 8.52
C GLY A 168 -0.36 -13.32 8.64
N ILE A 169 -0.59 -12.05 9.02
CA ILE A 169 -1.94 -11.47 9.08
C ILE A 169 -2.60 -11.41 7.68
N VAL A 170 -1.86 -10.96 6.66
CA VAL A 170 -2.38 -10.90 5.28
C VAL A 170 -2.58 -12.29 4.70
N GLU A 171 -1.66 -13.25 4.95
CA GLU A 171 -1.78 -14.65 4.52
C GLU A 171 -3.03 -15.31 5.14
N GLN A 172 -3.29 -15.07 6.43
CA GLN A 172 -4.51 -15.53 7.09
C GLN A 172 -5.76 -14.93 6.46
N LEU A 173 -5.81 -13.60 6.28
CA LEU A 173 -6.95 -12.92 5.67
C LEU A 173 -7.22 -13.45 4.25
N LEU A 174 -6.18 -13.64 3.43
CA LEU A 174 -6.33 -14.24 2.10
C LEU A 174 -6.97 -15.63 2.16
N SER A 175 -6.55 -16.47 3.13
CA SER A 175 -7.15 -17.80 3.33
C SER A 175 -8.64 -17.73 3.71
N GLU A 176 -9.01 -16.78 4.58
CA GLU A 176 -10.40 -16.55 4.98
C GLU A 176 -11.27 -16.09 3.80
N GLU A 177 -10.77 -15.10 3.03
CA GLU A 177 -11.46 -14.57 1.86
C GLU A 177 -11.62 -15.62 0.74
N SER A 178 -10.64 -16.49 0.56
CA SER A 178 -10.70 -17.57 -0.44
C SER A 178 -11.75 -18.63 -0.10
N LYS A 179 -12.01 -18.88 1.19
CA LYS A 179 -13.04 -19.85 1.64
C LYS A 179 -14.46 -19.29 1.57
N SER A 180 -14.61 -17.98 1.59
CA SER A 180 -15.91 -17.30 1.56
C SER A 180 -16.42 -17.06 0.12
N GLU A 181 -15.72 -17.54 -0.92
CA GLU A 181 -16.27 -17.56 -2.27
C GLU A 181 -17.44 -18.55 -2.34
N PRO A 182 -18.65 -18.13 -2.80
CA PRO A 182 -19.71 -19.09 -3.08
C PRO A 182 -19.22 -20.06 -4.16
N ALA A 183 -19.45 -21.35 -3.93
CA ALA A 183 -19.20 -22.38 -4.96
C ALA A 183 -19.89 -21.95 -6.25
N ALA A 184 -19.15 -21.96 -7.36
CA ALA A 184 -19.61 -21.54 -8.69
C ALA A 184 -20.70 -22.46 -9.22
#